data_5d63e85a332a8d47213d58dc0ec1e36e
#
_entry.id   5d63e85a332a8d47213d58dc0ec1e36e
#
_cell.length_a   1.000
_cell.length_b   1.000
_cell.length_c   1.000
_cell.angle_alpha   90.00
_cell.angle_beta   90.00
_cell.angle_gamma   90.00
#
_symmetry.space_group_name_H-M   'P 1'
#
loop_
_entity.id
_entity.type
_entity.pdbx_description
1 polymer ?
#
loop_
_entity_poly.entity_id
_entity_poly.type
_entity_poly.pdbx_seq_one_letter_code
_entity_poly.pdbx_strand_id
1 'polypeptide(L)'
;MPLLSLACFYIYLRDENRKFDYNYIFMVIIFLVYIFINIFYKMDIKLDSIFGFIVSYKNSLIPSLIYLIIMSCMVVATLFLLDKPYNNSSGMVFLLISLIITISEFIIFLGGIKIFPYPVLGEISMLLCSYKAILTFKK
;
A
#
# COMPACT_ATOMS: atom_id res chain seq x y z
N MET A 1 -5.02 -0.49 -1.06
CA MET A 1 -3.55 -0.75 -1.08
C MET A 1 -2.81 -0.30 0.18
N PRO A 2 -2.84 0.96 0.66
CA PRO A 2 -2.05 1.36 1.84
C PRO A 2 -2.32 0.53 3.09
N LEU A 3 -3.57 0.18 3.38
CA LEU A 3 -3.91 -0.66 4.54
C LEU A 3 -3.37 -2.10 4.41
N LEU A 4 -3.39 -2.66 3.20
CA LEU A 4 -2.86 -3.99 2.96
C LEU A 4 -1.33 -4.03 3.09
N SER A 5 -0.64 -3.01 2.58
CA SER A 5 0.82 -2.88 2.74
C SER A 5 1.22 -2.74 4.21
N LEU A 6 0.46 -1.98 4.99
CA LEU A 6 0.67 -1.86 6.43
C LEU A 6 0.45 -3.18 7.18
N ALA A 7 -0.60 -3.93 6.82
CA ALA A 7 -0.85 -5.22 7.42
C ALA A 7 0.30 -6.21 7.14
N CYS A 8 0.79 -6.24 5.89
CA CYS A 8 1.95 -7.04 5.53
C CYS A 8 3.21 -6.62 6.28
N PHE A 9 3.46 -5.31 6.34
CA PHE A 9 4.57 -4.73 7.08
C PHE A 9 4.54 -5.15 8.55
N TYR A 10 3.38 -5.04 9.19
CA TYR A 10 3.19 -5.46 10.57
C TYR A 10 3.47 -6.94 10.78
N ILE A 11 2.97 -7.82 9.90
CA ILE A 11 3.18 -9.26 10.01
C ILE A 11 4.66 -9.62 9.90
N TYR A 12 5.40 -8.96 8.99
CA TYR A 12 6.82 -9.22 8.80
C TYR A 12 7.74 -8.64 9.89
N LEU A 13 7.26 -7.61 10.62
CA LEU A 13 7.96 -6.98 11.74
C LEU A 13 7.60 -7.57 13.10
N ARG A 14 6.73 -8.55 13.16
CA ARG A 14 6.24 -9.08 14.43
C ARG A 14 7.38 -9.71 15.23
N ASP A 15 7.70 -9.05 16.35
CA ASP A 15 8.54 -9.60 17.42
C ASP A 15 7.64 -9.96 18.60
N GLU A 16 7.61 -11.23 18.98
CA GLU A 16 6.76 -11.75 20.06
C GLU A 16 7.06 -11.14 21.42
N ASN A 17 8.26 -10.57 21.60
CA ASN A 17 8.73 -10.01 22.86
C ASN A 17 8.35 -8.54 23.08
N ARG A 18 7.78 -7.84 22.10
CA ARG A 18 7.41 -6.43 22.20
C ARG A 18 5.95 -6.25 22.54
N LYS A 19 5.67 -5.80 23.78
CA LYS A 19 4.30 -5.53 24.27
C LYS A 19 3.64 -4.30 23.63
N PHE A 20 4.42 -3.32 23.18
CA PHE A 20 3.93 -2.09 22.55
C PHE A 20 4.91 -1.65 21.48
N ASP A 21 4.46 -1.53 20.24
CA ASP A 21 5.30 -1.16 19.11
C ASP A 21 4.83 0.18 18.53
N TYR A 22 5.76 1.11 18.31
CA TYR A 22 5.50 2.38 17.61
C TYR A 22 4.86 2.17 16.23
N ASN A 23 5.00 0.99 15.65
CA ASN A 23 4.37 0.60 14.41
C ASN A 23 2.84 0.67 14.48
N TYR A 24 2.22 0.39 15.64
CA TYR A 24 0.76 0.54 15.83
C TYR A 24 0.32 2.00 15.70
N ILE A 25 1.09 2.92 16.27
CA ILE A 25 0.79 4.36 16.18
C ILE A 25 0.85 4.79 14.72
N PHE A 26 1.87 4.33 13.99
CA PHE A 26 2.02 4.61 12.56
C PHE A 26 0.84 4.05 11.74
N MET A 27 0.41 2.81 12.03
CA MET A 27 -0.77 2.22 11.39
C MET A 27 -2.04 3.01 11.66
N VAL A 28 -2.26 3.43 12.90
CA VAL A 28 -3.44 4.24 13.27
C VAL A 28 -3.42 5.59 12.55
N ILE A 29 -2.28 6.26 12.50
CA ILE A 29 -2.16 7.55 11.79
C ILE A 29 -2.51 7.38 10.31
N ILE A 30 -1.95 6.39 9.62
CA ILE A 30 -2.25 6.16 8.20
C ILE A 30 -3.72 5.79 8.00
N PHE A 31 -4.30 4.99 8.88
CA PHE A 31 -5.71 4.64 8.83
C PHE A 31 -6.61 5.88 8.98
N LEU A 32 -6.29 6.77 9.92
CA LEU A 32 -7.00 8.04 10.11
C LEU A 32 -6.89 8.95 8.90
N VAL A 33 -5.68 9.08 8.31
CA VAL A 33 -5.46 9.87 7.09
C VAL A 33 -6.29 9.29 5.93
N TYR A 34 -6.34 7.96 5.79
CA TYR A 34 -7.15 7.31 4.76
C TYR A 34 -8.66 7.58 4.93
N ILE A 35 -9.18 7.48 6.17
CA ILE A 35 -10.58 7.82 6.47
C ILE A 35 -10.85 9.29 6.15
N PHE A 36 -9.97 10.19 6.58
CA PHE A 36 -10.10 11.63 6.32
C PHE A 36 -10.21 11.92 4.82
N ILE A 37 -9.35 11.33 4.00
CA ILE A 37 -9.41 11.47 2.54
C ILE A 37 -10.77 11.03 2.01
N ASN A 38 -11.28 9.87 2.43
CA ASN A 38 -12.55 9.35 1.93
C ASN A 38 -13.77 10.20 2.37
N ILE A 39 -13.70 10.89 3.50
CA ILE A 39 -14.76 11.78 3.97
C ILE A 39 -14.76 13.10 3.19
N PHE A 40 -13.59 13.71 2.99
CA PHE A 40 -13.47 15.04 2.41
C PHE A 40 -13.47 15.07 0.88
N TYR A 41 -12.99 13.99 0.23
CA TYR A 41 -12.92 13.90 -1.22
C TYR A 41 -14.04 13.02 -1.76
N LYS A 42 -15.02 13.64 -2.41
CA LYS A 42 -16.15 12.93 -3.04
C LYS A 42 -15.65 12.07 -4.19
N MET A 43 -16.11 10.83 -4.23
CA MET A 43 -15.90 9.92 -5.33
C MET A 43 -16.96 10.16 -6.41
N ASP A 44 -16.52 10.18 -7.67
CA ASP A 44 -17.39 10.20 -8.85
C ASP A 44 -17.32 8.82 -9.53
N ILE A 45 -18.49 8.32 -9.92
CA ILE A 45 -18.60 7.11 -10.72
C ILE A 45 -18.76 7.54 -12.17
N LYS A 46 -17.83 7.13 -13.03
CA LYS A 46 -17.89 7.39 -14.48
C LYS A 46 -18.11 6.07 -15.21
N LEU A 47 -18.99 6.11 -16.22
CA LEU A 47 -19.14 5.01 -17.16
C LEU A 47 -18.04 5.10 -18.22
N ASP A 48 -17.26 4.04 -18.34
CA ASP A 48 -16.26 3.88 -19.40
C ASP A 48 -16.76 2.81 -20.38
N SER A 49 -16.55 3.03 -21.68
CA SER A 49 -17.02 2.14 -22.75
C SER A 49 -16.32 0.79 -22.78
N ILE A 50 -15.09 0.72 -22.24
CA ILE A 50 -14.25 -0.49 -22.29
C ILE A 50 -14.29 -1.24 -20.95
N PHE A 51 -14.26 -0.51 -19.86
CA PHE A 51 -14.06 -1.08 -18.52
C PHE A 51 -15.31 -1.04 -17.63
N GLY A 52 -16.43 -0.49 -18.14
CA GLY A 52 -17.66 -0.35 -17.37
C GLY A 52 -17.60 0.81 -16.37
N PHE A 53 -17.75 0.54 -15.08
CA PHE A 53 -17.73 1.61 -14.07
C PHE A 53 -16.33 1.88 -13.56
N ILE A 54 -15.89 3.15 -13.64
CA ILE A 54 -14.65 3.63 -13.05
C ILE A 54 -14.99 4.55 -11.88
N VAL A 55 -14.47 4.24 -10.71
CA VAL A 55 -14.58 5.08 -9.53
C VAL A 55 -13.33 5.96 -9.45
N SER A 56 -13.51 7.27 -9.46
CA SER A 56 -12.41 8.24 -9.34
C SER A 56 -12.78 9.37 -8.38
N TYR A 57 -11.78 9.99 -7.75
CA TYR A 57 -12.03 11.21 -7.00
C TYR A 57 -12.29 12.37 -7.96
N LYS A 58 -13.27 13.23 -7.63
CA LYS A 58 -13.61 14.42 -8.42
C LYS A 58 -12.41 15.37 -8.60
N ASN A 59 -11.60 15.49 -7.56
CA ASN A 59 -10.30 16.18 -7.59
C ASN A 59 -9.22 15.17 -7.19
N SER A 60 -8.65 14.49 -8.16
CA SER A 60 -7.77 13.34 -7.93
C SER A 60 -6.35 13.72 -7.51
N LEU A 61 -5.92 14.97 -7.72
CA LEU A 61 -4.52 15.35 -7.53
C LEU A 61 -4.07 15.23 -6.07
N ILE A 62 -4.83 15.79 -5.13
CA ILE A 62 -4.47 15.77 -3.70
C ILE A 62 -4.52 14.35 -3.11
N PRO A 63 -5.60 13.57 -3.29
CA PRO A 63 -5.63 12.18 -2.84
C PRO A 63 -4.49 11.34 -3.43
N SER A 64 -4.15 11.57 -4.70
CA SER A 64 -3.07 10.85 -5.39
C SER A 64 -1.69 11.18 -4.81
N LEU A 65 -1.43 12.46 -4.50
CA LEU A 65 -0.19 12.87 -3.86
C LEU A 65 -0.05 12.28 -2.45
N ILE A 66 -1.12 12.32 -1.65
CA ILE A 66 -1.12 11.72 -0.31
C ILE A 66 -0.86 10.22 -0.39
N TYR A 67 -1.50 9.53 -1.34
CA TYR A 67 -1.26 8.11 -1.61
C TYR A 67 0.22 7.83 -1.90
N LEU A 68 0.84 8.60 -2.82
CA LEU A 68 2.25 8.45 -3.16
C LEU A 68 3.17 8.70 -1.97
N ILE A 69 2.88 9.72 -1.16
CA ILE A 69 3.66 10.03 0.04
C ILE A 69 3.60 8.85 1.02
N ILE A 70 2.41 8.31 1.29
CA ILE A 70 2.24 7.17 2.20
C ILE A 70 3.04 5.96 1.69
N MET A 71 2.89 5.61 0.40
CA MET A 71 3.59 4.46 -0.18
C MET A 71 5.11 4.66 -0.19
N SER A 72 5.59 5.87 -0.46
CA SER A 72 7.03 6.21 -0.40
C SER A 72 7.58 6.10 1.02
N CYS A 73 6.85 6.57 2.03
CA CYS A 73 7.22 6.39 3.43
C CYS A 73 7.32 4.91 3.81
N MET A 74 6.41 4.07 3.29
CA MET A 74 6.47 2.62 3.51
C MET A 74 7.71 1.99 2.86
N VAL A 75 8.11 2.41 1.66
CA VAL A 75 9.36 1.94 1.03
C VAL A 75 10.56 2.31 1.89
N VAL A 76 10.65 3.55 2.35
CA VAL A 76 11.75 4.00 3.22
C VAL A 76 11.77 3.19 4.52
N ALA A 77 10.62 3.01 5.16
CA ALA A 77 10.52 2.22 6.39
C ALA A 77 10.95 0.76 6.18
N THR A 78 10.54 0.13 5.07
CA THR A 78 10.95 -1.25 4.76
C THR A 78 12.44 -1.37 4.51
N LEU A 79 13.06 -0.40 3.85
CA LEU A 79 14.51 -0.36 3.62
C LEU A 79 15.28 -0.27 4.95
N PHE A 80 14.90 0.66 5.85
CA PHE A 80 15.57 0.83 7.13
C PHE A 80 15.46 -0.38 8.07
N LEU A 81 14.39 -1.16 7.92
CA LEU A 81 14.11 -2.30 8.79
C LEU A 81 14.54 -3.64 8.18
N LEU A 82 14.97 -3.65 6.92
CA LEU A 82 15.30 -4.87 6.18
C LEU A 82 16.40 -5.70 6.85
N ASP A 83 17.43 -5.02 7.37
CA ASP A 83 18.62 -5.66 7.94
C ASP A 83 18.51 -5.98 9.44
N LYS A 84 17.34 -5.75 10.03
CA LYS A 84 17.17 -6.05 11.46
C LYS A 84 17.03 -7.55 11.69
N PRO A 85 17.75 -8.11 12.69
CA PRO A 85 17.86 -9.56 12.89
C PRO A 85 16.54 -10.25 13.29
N TYR A 86 15.57 -9.48 13.78
CA TYR A 86 14.25 -9.99 14.19
C TYR A 86 13.20 -9.99 13.06
N ASN A 87 13.56 -9.48 11.90
CA ASN A 87 12.62 -9.35 10.77
C ASN A 87 12.68 -10.57 9.86
N ASN A 88 11.54 -10.88 9.23
CA ASN A 88 11.52 -11.79 8.10
C ASN A 88 12.07 -11.08 6.85
N SER A 89 13.40 -11.12 6.68
CA SER A 89 14.10 -10.46 5.57
C SER A 89 13.52 -10.82 4.20
N SER A 90 13.24 -12.11 3.94
CA SER A 90 12.63 -12.54 2.67
C SER A 90 11.23 -11.95 2.45
N GLY A 91 10.42 -11.86 3.50
CA GLY A 91 9.11 -11.23 3.45
C GLY A 91 9.21 -9.72 3.19
N MET A 92 10.14 -9.05 3.88
CA MET A 92 10.39 -7.61 3.73
C MET A 92 10.87 -7.24 2.32
N VAL A 93 11.77 -8.04 1.73
CA VAL A 93 12.19 -7.85 0.32
C VAL A 93 11.01 -7.99 -0.62
N PHE A 94 10.15 -9.00 -0.40
CA PHE A 94 8.99 -9.20 -1.24
C PHE A 94 7.97 -8.05 -1.12
N LEU A 95 7.78 -7.53 0.09
CA LEU A 95 6.97 -6.34 0.33
C LEU A 95 7.55 -5.11 -0.38
N LEU A 96 8.85 -4.90 -0.29
CA LEU A 96 9.54 -3.80 -0.95
C LEU A 96 9.36 -3.83 -2.47
N ILE A 97 9.54 -4.99 -3.09
CA ILE A 97 9.31 -5.17 -4.54
C ILE A 97 7.86 -4.84 -4.89
N SER A 98 6.89 -5.34 -4.12
CA SER A 98 5.47 -5.07 -4.34
C SER A 98 5.13 -3.58 -4.22
N LEU A 99 5.72 -2.87 -3.26
CA LEU A 99 5.56 -1.43 -3.08
C LEU A 99 6.13 -0.65 -4.28
N ILE A 100 7.32 -1.02 -4.75
CA ILE A 100 7.95 -0.38 -5.91
C ILE A 100 7.10 -0.57 -7.17
N ILE A 101 6.59 -1.78 -7.43
CA ILE A 101 5.67 -2.06 -8.55
C ILE A 101 4.44 -1.17 -8.45
N THR A 102 3.82 -1.10 -7.27
CA THR A 102 2.61 -0.30 -7.04
C THR A 102 2.84 1.19 -7.29
N ILE A 103 3.95 1.74 -6.78
CA ILE A 103 4.31 3.15 -6.97
C ILE A 103 4.60 3.43 -8.45
N SER A 104 5.38 2.57 -9.11
CA SER A 104 5.76 2.75 -10.52
C SER A 104 4.51 2.73 -11.41
N GLU A 105 3.62 1.77 -11.23
CA GLU A 105 2.36 1.70 -11.98
C GLU A 105 1.49 2.92 -11.74
N PHE A 106 1.42 3.40 -10.49
CA PHE A 106 0.62 4.57 -10.14
C PHE A 106 1.18 5.86 -10.75
N ILE A 107 2.51 6.02 -10.81
CA ILE A 107 3.16 7.15 -11.48
C ILE A 107 2.87 7.13 -12.99
N ILE A 108 2.97 5.96 -13.63
CA ILE A 108 2.65 5.78 -15.05
C ILE A 108 1.19 6.15 -15.32
N PHE A 109 0.28 5.71 -14.46
CA PHE A 109 -1.15 6.03 -14.54
C PHE A 109 -1.39 7.55 -14.40
N LEU A 110 -0.73 8.23 -13.45
CA LEU A 110 -0.80 9.69 -13.30
C LEU A 110 -0.22 10.44 -14.50
N GLY A 111 0.80 9.88 -15.15
CA GLY A 111 1.39 10.39 -16.39
C GLY A 111 0.46 10.30 -17.62
N GLY A 112 -0.76 9.75 -17.45
CA GLY A 112 -1.78 9.65 -18.50
C GLY A 112 -1.68 8.39 -19.36
N ILE A 113 -0.72 7.50 -19.09
CA ILE A 113 -0.61 6.21 -19.77
C ILE A 113 -1.53 5.21 -19.07
N LYS A 114 -2.70 5.00 -19.61
CA LYS A 114 -3.73 4.11 -19.05
C LYS A 114 -3.67 2.76 -19.75
N ILE A 115 -2.89 1.84 -19.22
CA ILE A 115 -2.91 0.43 -19.65
C ILE A 115 -4.20 -0.24 -19.10
N PHE A 116 -4.54 0.07 -17.87
CA PHE A 116 -5.77 -0.35 -17.20
C PHE A 116 -6.49 0.86 -16.59
N PRO A 117 -7.78 0.75 -16.24
CA PRO A 117 -8.53 1.86 -15.64
C PRO A 117 -8.01 2.27 -14.26
N TYR A 118 -7.26 1.38 -13.60
CA TYR A 118 -6.62 1.58 -12.30
C TYR A 118 -5.37 0.69 -12.19
N PRO A 119 -4.49 0.92 -11.20
CA PRO A 119 -3.27 0.14 -11.02
C PRO A 119 -3.55 -1.31 -10.62
N VAL A 120 -3.64 -2.22 -11.58
CA VAL A 120 -3.97 -3.65 -11.37
C VAL A 120 -2.74 -4.45 -10.98
N LEU A 121 -1.60 -4.20 -11.60
CA LEU A 121 -0.35 -4.95 -11.35
C LEU A 121 0.12 -4.76 -9.91
N GLY A 122 0.04 -3.52 -9.42
CA GLY A 122 0.33 -3.20 -8.02
C GLY A 122 -0.60 -3.95 -7.06
N GLU A 123 -1.90 -4.01 -7.38
CA GLU A 123 -2.87 -4.75 -6.57
C GLU A 123 -2.58 -6.25 -6.52
N ILE A 124 -2.30 -6.86 -7.66
CA ILE A 124 -1.95 -8.29 -7.74
C ILE A 124 -0.67 -8.56 -6.94
N SER A 125 0.36 -7.73 -7.10
CA SER A 125 1.63 -7.90 -6.38
C SER A 125 1.45 -7.81 -4.87
N MET A 126 0.62 -6.88 -4.40
CA MET A 126 0.30 -6.72 -2.98
C MET A 126 -0.57 -7.86 -2.43
N LEU A 127 -1.49 -8.42 -3.23
CA LEU A 127 -2.24 -9.61 -2.85
C LEU A 127 -1.33 -10.83 -2.70
N LEU A 128 -0.39 -11.04 -3.61
CA LEU A 128 0.61 -12.10 -3.49
C LEU A 128 1.50 -11.91 -2.26
N CYS A 129 1.89 -10.67 -1.96
CA CYS A 129 2.62 -10.33 -0.74
C CYS A 129 1.83 -10.68 0.51
N SER A 130 0.54 -10.32 0.57
CA SER A 130 -0.32 -10.62 1.71
C SER A 130 -0.55 -12.13 1.89
N TYR A 131 -0.71 -12.87 0.81
CA TYR A 131 -0.81 -14.32 0.86
C TYR A 131 0.46 -14.95 1.45
N LYS A 132 1.64 -14.52 1.00
CA LYS A 132 2.92 -14.96 1.55
C LYS A 132 3.04 -14.58 3.04
N ALA A 133 2.60 -13.40 3.45
CA ALA A 133 2.61 -12.97 4.85
C ALA A 133 1.76 -13.90 5.73
N ILE A 134 0.56 -14.27 5.28
CA ILE A 134 -0.32 -15.20 6.01
C ILE A 134 0.31 -16.59 6.14
N LEU A 135 0.99 -17.08 5.09
CA LEU A 135 1.68 -18.37 5.15
C LEU A 135 2.84 -18.37 6.15
N THR A 136 3.56 -17.27 6.27
CA THR A 136 4.66 -17.14 7.24
C THR A 136 4.16 -17.01 8.68
N PHE A 137 2.95 -16.50 8.86
CA PHE A 137 2.31 -16.39 10.17
C PHE A 137 1.86 -17.74 10.75
N LYS A 138 1.57 -18.71 9.90
CA LYS A 138 1.12 -20.06 10.31
C LYS A 138 2.25 -20.99 10.72
N LYS A 139 3.50 -20.61 10.49
CA LYS A 139 4.70 -21.38 10.91
C LYS A 139 5.24 -20.85 12.23
#